data_4649369f854fb7b8073af7382fd55d15
#
_entry.id   4649369f854fb7b8073af7382fd55d15
#
_cell.length_a   1.000
_cell.length_b   1.000
_cell.length_c   1.000
_cell.angle_alpha   90.00
_cell.angle_beta   90.00
_cell.angle_gamma   90.00
#
_symmetry.space_group_name_H-M   'P 1'
#
loop_
_entity.id
_entity.type
_entity.pdbx_description
1 polymer ?
#
loop_
_entity_poly.entity_id
_entity_poly.type
_entity_poly.pdbx_seq_one_letter_code
_entity_poly.pdbx_strand_id
1 'polypeptide(L)'
;MNIEKDPKILVAPLDQLNFLHEAKQYIDKNLTSTQAYYLMTSKPPVWLRAAFKLRDFLSQHLGGVQPIQGFGESTKPLQVGGKADFFDVVKVSDREFFLQSTDKHLSVLLVLQIEEYDELRNELTICTSVVTYNLFGKIYMLPVSMVHGFIVQQSLKNLQIKS
;
A
#
# COMPACT_ATOMS: atom_id res chain seq x y z
N MET A 1 -7.74 3.67 -31.71
CA MET A 1 -7.04 2.47 -31.24
C MET A 1 -7.27 2.38 -29.75
N ASN A 2 -8.19 1.51 -29.33
CA ASN A 2 -8.42 1.25 -27.89
C ASN A 2 -7.20 0.50 -27.37
N ILE A 3 -6.33 1.17 -26.65
CA ILE A 3 -5.33 0.51 -25.81
C ILE A 3 -6.14 -0.10 -24.67
N GLU A 4 -6.42 -1.38 -24.79
CA GLU A 4 -6.93 -2.18 -23.69
C GLU A 4 -5.89 -2.11 -22.59
N LYS A 5 -6.15 -1.28 -21.59
CA LYS A 5 -5.31 -1.13 -20.41
C LYS A 5 -5.34 -2.49 -19.71
N ASP A 6 -4.17 -3.09 -19.46
CA ASP A 6 -4.09 -4.35 -18.73
C ASP A 6 -5.03 -4.33 -17.51
N PRO A 7 -5.74 -5.43 -17.25
CA PRO A 7 -6.72 -5.47 -16.17
C PRO A 7 -6.03 -5.13 -14.86
N LYS A 8 -6.58 -4.14 -14.13
CA LYS A 8 -6.05 -3.76 -12.82
C LYS A 8 -6.05 -4.97 -11.88
N ILE A 9 -4.92 -5.18 -11.21
CA ILE A 9 -4.79 -6.23 -10.20
C ILE A 9 -5.42 -5.71 -8.91
N LEU A 10 -6.55 -6.30 -8.52
CA LEU A 10 -7.38 -5.89 -7.40
C LEU A 10 -7.62 -7.06 -6.45
N VAL A 11 -7.92 -6.76 -5.19
CA VAL A 11 -8.21 -7.77 -4.15
C VAL A 11 -9.52 -8.53 -4.41
N ALA A 12 -10.44 -7.94 -5.17
CA ALA A 12 -11.72 -8.52 -5.56
C ALA A 12 -12.21 -7.84 -6.86
N PRO A 13 -13.24 -8.35 -7.53
CA PRO A 13 -13.91 -7.67 -8.64
C PRO A 13 -14.29 -6.23 -8.27
N LEU A 14 -14.23 -5.33 -9.26
CA LEU A 14 -14.40 -3.88 -9.05
C LEU A 14 -15.74 -3.52 -8.38
N ASP A 15 -16.80 -4.24 -8.71
CA ASP A 15 -18.15 -4.07 -8.16
C ASP A 15 -18.30 -4.54 -6.71
N GLN A 16 -17.33 -5.31 -6.19
CA GLN A 16 -17.31 -5.80 -4.82
C GLN A 16 -16.39 -4.97 -3.90
N LEU A 17 -15.62 -4.05 -4.45
CA LEU A 17 -14.71 -3.23 -3.66
C LEU A 17 -15.48 -2.22 -2.79
N ASN A 18 -15.00 -2.08 -1.56
CA ASN A 18 -15.46 -1.02 -0.64
C ASN A 18 -14.56 0.21 -0.68
N PHE A 19 -13.34 0.06 -1.20
CA PHE A 19 -12.40 1.16 -1.39
C PHE A 19 -11.44 0.85 -2.52
N LEU A 20 -11.14 1.86 -3.32
CA LEU A 20 -10.13 1.84 -4.38
C LEU A 20 -9.45 3.20 -4.45
N HIS A 21 -8.13 3.21 -4.38
CA HIS A 21 -7.33 4.41 -4.56
C HIS A 21 -6.13 4.12 -5.46
N GLU A 22 -5.90 4.98 -6.41
CA GLU A 22 -4.75 4.93 -7.31
C GLU A 22 -3.99 6.24 -7.27
N ALA A 23 -2.68 6.18 -7.21
CA ALA A 23 -1.80 7.33 -7.31
C ALA A 23 -0.61 7.01 -8.21
N LYS A 24 -0.08 8.03 -8.88
CA LYS A 24 1.06 7.92 -9.79
C LYS A 24 2.12 8.95 -9.44
N GLN A 25 3.39 8.57 -9.63
CA GLN A 25 4.54 9.42 -9.40
C GLN A 25 5.66 9.08 -10.36
N TYR A 26 6.30 10.10 -10.91
CA TYR A 26 7.57 9.91 -11.65
C TYR A 26 8.70 9.68 -10.65
N ILE A 27 9.49 8.66 -10.92
CA ILE A 27 10.60 8.22 -10.09
C ILE A 27 11.87 8.06 -10.91
N ASP A 28 13.02 8.00 -10.25
CA ASP A 28 14.30 7.72 -10.89
C ASP A 28 14.25 6.36 -11.62
N LYS A 29 14.87 6.31 -12.83
CA LYS A 29 14.86 5.12 -13.68
C LYS A 29 15.46 3.89 -13.03
N ASN A 30 16.41 4.07 -12.11
CA ASN A 30 17.13 2.98 -11.46
C ASN A 30 16.43 2.47 -10.19
N LEU A 31 15.31 3.10 -9.79
CA LEU A 31 14.61 2.73 -8.57
C LEU A 31 13.77 1.47 -8.79
N THR A 32 13.95 0.46 -7.93
CA THR A 32 13.12 -0.74 -7.94
C THR A 32 11.84 -0.56 -7.13
N SER A 33 10.84 -1.41 -7.35
CA SER A 33 9.56 -1.39 -6.66
C SER A 33 9.70 -1.53 -5.14
N THR A 34 10.62 -2.38 -4.67
CA THR A 34 10.91 -2.57 -3.25
C THR A 34 11.61 -1.37 -2.65
N GLN A 35 12.57 -0.77 -3.38
CA GLN A 35 13.23 0.47 -2.93
C GLN A 35 12.24 1.63 -2.85
N ALA A 36 11.31 1.74 -3.82
CA ALA A 36 10.23 2.72 -3.76
C ALA A 36 9.38 2.54 -2.51
N TYR A 37 8.97 1.31 -2.20
CA TYR A 37 8.23 1.00 -0.98
C TYR A 37 8.99 1.41 0.28
N TYR A 38 10.27 1.05 0.40
CA TYR A 38 11.10 1.43 1.54
C TYR A 38 11.21 2.94 1.72
N LEU A 39 11.44 3.68 0.63
CA LEU A 39 11.53 5.14 0.70
C LEU A 39 10.20 5.77 1.12
N MET A 40 9.08 5.25 0.63
CA MET A 40 7.74 5.72 1.00
C MET A 40 7.43 5.50 2.47
N THR A 41 7.87 4.38 3.04
CA THR A 41 7.53 3.96 4.41
C THR A 41 8.59 4.34 5.44
N SER A 42 9.80 4.73 5.03
CA SER A 42 10.95 4.99 5.90
C SER A 42 10.76 6.15 6.88
N LYS A 43 9.93 7.13 6.56
CA LYS A 43 9.72 8.34 7.37
C LYS A 43 8.22 8.63 7.57
N PRO A 44 7.49 7.74 8.26
CA PRO A 44 6.08 7.99 8.51
C PRO A 44 5.91 9.23 9.41
N PRO A 45 4.97 10.13 9.10
CA PRO A 45 4.66 11.28 9.95
C PRO A 45 4.30 10.84 11.38
N VAL A 46 4.61 11.67 12.37
CA VAL A 46 4.35 11.36 13.80
C VAL A 46 2.88 11.04 14.06
N TRP A 47 1.97 11.78 13.43
CA TRP A 47 0.54 11.56 13.57
C TRP A 47 0.09 10.19 12.99
N LEU A 48 0.75 9.71 11.93
CA LEU A 48 0.46 8.38 11.36
C LEU A 48 0.88 7.26 12.31
N ARG A 49 2.02 7.41 12.98
CA ARG A 49 2.45 6.48 14.04
C ARG A 49 1.45 6.47 15.21
N ALA A 50 0.95 7.65 15.60
CA ALA A 50 -0.08 7.76 16.63
C ALA A 50 -1.41 7.10 16.19
N ALA A 51 -1.81 7.29 14.94
CA ALA A 51 -3.00 6.64 14.37
C ALA A 51 -2.87 5.11 14.37
N PHE A 52 -1.70 4.56 14.03
CA PHE A 52 -1.44 3.12 14.10
C PHE A 52 -1.52 2.59 15.54
N LYS A 53 -0.95 3.30 16.52
CA LYS A 53 -1.06 2.92 17.93
C LYS A 53 -2.50 2.93 18.43
N LEU A 54 -3.29 3.94 18.05
CA LEU A 54 -4.71 4.01 18.37
C LEU A 54 -5.49 2.86 17.73
N ARG A 55 -5.21 2.58 16.44
CA ARG A 55 -5.78 1.43 15.74
C ARG A 55 -5.48 0.12 16.47
N ASP A 56 -4.22 -0.11 16.86
CA ASP A 56 -3.80 -1.34 17.52
C ASP A 56 -4.46 -1.48 18.90
N PHE A 57 -4.57 -0.38 19.65
CA PHE A 57 -5.29 -0.35 20.92
C PHE A 57 -6.78 -0.72 20.76
N LEU A 58 -7.46 -0.11 19.78
CA LEU A 58 -8.87 -0.42 19.48
C LEU A 58 -9.04 -1.87 18.99
N SER A 59 -8.11 -2.35 18.17
CA SER A 59 -8.14 -3.72 17.64
C SER A 59 -7.97 -4.77 18.70
N GLN A 60 -7.11 -4.55 19.68
CA GLN A 60 -6.93 -5.47 20.83
C GLN A 60 -8.18 -5.58 21.69
N HIS A 61 -8.95 -4.50 21.82
CA HIS A 61 -10.15 -4.46 22.68
C HIS A 61 -11.43 -4.84 21.95
N LEU A 62 -11.52 -4.62 20.65
CA LEU A 62 -12.76 -4.72 19.88
C LEU A 62 -12.79 -5.82 18.82
N GLY A 63 -11.68 -6.44 18.43
CA GLY A 63 -11.79 -7.32 17.28
C GLY A 63 -10.65 -8.27 16.94
N GLY A 64 -9.54 -8.27 17.66
CA GLY A 64 -8.44 -9.21 17.40
C GLY A 64 -7.78 -9.06 16.02
N VAL A 65 -7.66 -7.84 15.51
CA VAL A 65 -6.83 -7.51 14.34
C VAL A 65 -5.37 -7.51 14.77
N GLN A 66 -4.48 -8.08 13.95
CA GLN A 66 -3.05 -8.15 14.26
C GLN A 66 -2.44 -6.76 14.44
N PRO A 67 -1.62 -6.50 15.48
CA PRO A 67 -0.98 -5.22 15.68
C PRO A 67 -0.02 -4.89 14.54
N ILE A 68 0.04 -3.61 14.15
CA ILE A 68 1.06 -3.10 13.23
C ILE A 68 2.34 -2.86 14.03
N GLN A 69 3.24 -3.84 14.02
CA GLN A 69 4.55 -3.68 14.63
C GLN A 69 5.57 -3.28 13.55
N GLY A 70 6.32 -2.21 13.82
CA GLY A 70 7.50 -1.86 13.05
C GLY A 70 7.23 -1.37 11.63
N PHE A 71 6.20 -0.52 11.42
CA PHE A 71 5.98 0.09 10.11
C PHE A 71 7.19 0.89 9.65
N GLY A 72 7.76 0.54 8.50
CA GLY A 72 8.97 1.14 7.94
C GLY A 72 10.28 0.61 8.53
N GLU A 73 10.25 -0.40 9.40
CA GLU A 73 11.44 -0.98 10.07
C GLU A 73 11.88 -2.33 9.47
N SER A 74 11.33 -2.73 8.35
CA SER A 74 11.69 -4.01 7.72
C SER A 74 13.14 -3.98 7.23
N THR A 75 14.02 -4.70 7.90
CA THR A 75 15.46 -4.78 7.58
C THR A 75 15.83 -6.05 6.80
N LYS A 76 14.90 -6.97 6.63
CA LYS A 76 15.12 -8.24 5.93
C LYS A 76 14.84 -8.10 4.43
N PRO A 77 15.57 -8.82 3.57
CA PRO A 77 15.24 -8.90 2.14
C PRO A 77 13.78 -9.33 1.96
N LEU A 78 13.03 -8.59 1.16
CA LEU A 78 11.64 -8.91 0.86
C LEU A 78 11.59 -10.05 -0.15
N GLN A 79 10.86 -11.10 0.18
CA GLN A 79 10.65 -12.27 -0.69
C GLN A 79 9.21 -12.74 -0.60
N VAL A 80 8.73 -13.39 -1.65
CA VAL A 80 7.39 -13.98 -1.68
C VAL A 80 7.20 -14.95 -0.51
N GLY A 81 6.05 -14.84 0.18
CA GLY A 81 5.75 -15.59 1.39
C GLY A 81 6.33 -15.00 2.68
N GLY A 82 7.15 -13.95 2.59
CA GLY A 82 7.62 -13.18 3.74
C GLY A 82 6.67 -12.06 4.12
N LYS A 83 7.10 -11.23 5.09
CA LYS A 83 6.36 -10.06 5.56
C LYS A 83 7.08 -8.76 5.18
N ALA A 84 6.30 -7.79 4.75
CA ALA A 84 6.69 -6.38 4.66
C ALA A 84 5.79 -5.60 5.60
N ASP A 85 6.34 -5.13 6.73
CA ASP A 85 5.56 -4.58 7.83
C ASP A 85 4.49 -5.59 8.31
N PHE A 86 3.21 -5.29 8.16
CA PHE A 86 2.09 -6.18 8.50
C PHE A 86 1.48 -6.89 7.28
N PHE A 87 2.03 -6.64 6.09
CA PHE A 87 1.57 -7.27 4.85
C PHE A 87 2.30 -8.58 4.55
N ASP A 88 1.60 -9.52 3.97
CA ASP A 88 2.19 -10.67 3.29
C ASP A 88 2.69 -10.25 1.91
N VAL A 89 3.92 -10.65 1.56
CA VAL A 89 4.49 -10.40 0.23
C VAL A 89 3.96 -11.43 -0.74
N VAL A 90 3.14 -10.99 -1.70
CA VAL A 90 2.51 -11.85 -2.71
C VAL A 90 3.35 -11.95 -3.98
N LYS A 91 3.94 -10.83 -4.39
CA LYS A 91 4.82 -10.75 -5.57
C LYS A 91 5.94 -9.76 -5.31
N VAL A 92 7.12 -10.07 -5.78
CA VAL A 92 8.27 -9.17 -5.74
C VAL A 92 9.12 -9.33 -7.00
N SER A 93 9.41 -8.22 -7.65
CA SER A 93 10.35 -8.06 -8.77
C SER A 93 10.86 -6.63 -8.78
N ASP A 94 11.79 -6.30 -9.67
CA ASP A 94 12.26 -4.91 -9.79
C ASP A 94 11.15 -3.92 -10.15
N ARG A 95 10.14 -4.37 -10.88
CA ARG A 95 9.05 -3.52 -11.39
C ARG A 95 7.70 -3.70 -10.70
N GLU A 96 7.52 -4.78 -9.94
CA GLU A 96 6.24 -5.10 -9.32
C GLU A 96 6.42 -5.57 -7.88
N PHE A 97 5.63 -5.00 -6.99
CA PHE A 97 5.62 -5.37 -5.59
C PHE A 97 4.17 -5.39 -5.08
N PHE A 98 3.68 -6.59 -4.74
CA PHE A 98 2.30 -6.80 -4.31
C PHE A 98 2.28 -7.27 -2.86
N LEU A 99 1.51 -6.57 -2.07
CA LEU A 99 1.37 -6.77 -0.64
C LEU A 99 -0.10 -6.98 -0.29
N GLN A 100 -0.37 -8.00 0.49
CA GLN A 100 -1.73 -8.32 0.91
C GLN A 100 -1.83 -8.44 2.44
N SER A 101 -2.92 -7.96 3.00
CA SER A 101 -3.29 -8.20 4.38
C SER A 101 -4.76 -8.64 4.43
N THR A 102 -5.02 -9.77 5.06
CA THR A 102 -6.36 -10.33 5.16
C THR A 102 -6.64 -10.72 6.61
N ASP A 103 -7.77 -10.30 7.13
CA ASP A 103 -8.32 -10.75 8.40
C ASP A 103 -9.80 -11.10 8.27
N LYS A 104 -10.48 -11.36 9.40
CA LYS A 104 -11.92 -11.70 9.42
C LYS A 104 -12.86 -10.55 9.05
N HIS A 105 -12.34 -9.32 8.96
CA HIS A 105 -13.15 -8.12 8.74
C HIS A 105 -12.97 -7.52 7.35
N LEU A 106 -11.75 -7.63 6.79
CA LEU A 106 -11.40 -7.05 5.52
C LEU A 106 -10.18 -7.71 4.86
N SER A 107 -10.05 -7.51 3.57
CA SER A 107 -8.82 -7.78 2.80
C SER A 107 -8.37 -6.52 2.09
N VAL A 108 -7.06 -6.28 2.11
CA VAL A 108 -6.38 -5.19 1.42
C VAL A 108 -5.34 -5.76 0.48
N LEU A 109 -5.30 -5.27 -0.74
CA LEU A 109 -4.19 -5.49 -1.67
C LEU A 109 -3.57 -4.14 -2.03
N LEU A 110 -2.27 -4.02 -1.81
CA LEU A 110 -1.44 -2.90 -2.23
C LEU A 110 -0.55 -3.36 -3.38
N VAL A 111 -0.67 -2.70 -4.51
CA VAL A 111 0.08 -2.98 -5.74
C VAL A 111 0.96 -1.79 -6.08
N LEU A 112 2.26 -2.03 -6.21
CA LEU A 112 3.22 -1.08 -6.78
C LEU A 112 3.68 -1.62 -8.12
N GLN A 113 3.51 -0.84 -9.19
CA GLN A 113 3.96 -1.18 -10.53
C GLN A 113 4.78 -0.04 -11.12
N ILE A 114 5.91 -0.37 -11.74
CA ILE A 114 6.82 0.57 -12.38
C ILE A 114 6.81 0.31 -13.88
N GLU A 115 6.44 1.34 -14.64
CA GLU A 115 6.47 1.34 -16.11
C GLU A 115 7.50 2.34 -16.63
N GLU A 116 8.09 2.06 -17.78
CA GLU A 116 9.00 3.02 -18.42
C GLU A 116 8.21 4.23 -18.91
N TYR A 117 8.72 5.42 -18.61
CA TYR A 117 8.10 6.66 -19.06
C TYR A 117 8.98 7.39 -20.08
N ASP A 118 10.25 7.65 -19.76
CA ASP A 118 11.23 8.27 -20.66
C ASP A 118 12.66 7.75 -20.36
N GLU A 119 13.66 8.35 -20.97
CA GLU A 119 15.07 7.92 -20.83
C GLU A 119 15.61 8.08 -19.40
N LEU A 120 15.04 9.00 -18.62
CA LEU A 120 15.53 9.37 -17.28
C LEU A 120 14.59 8.93 -16.16
N ARG A 121 13.31 8.66 -16.46
CA ARG A 121 12.26 8.45 -15.45
C ARG A 121 11.41 7.24 -15.77
N ASN A 122 10.95 6.61 -14.71
CA ASN A 122 9.86 5.65 -14.75
C ASN A 122 8.60 6.27 -14.11
N GLU A 123 7.43 5.72 -14.41
CA GLU A 123 6.18 6.00 -13.72
C GLU A 123 5.90 4.88 -12.71
N LEU A 124 5.81 5.23 -11.44
CA LEU A 124 5.31 4.35 -10.39
C LEU A 124 3.81 4.54 -10.25
N THR A 125 3.05 3.47 -10.40
CA THR A 125 1.63 3.41 -10.08
C THR A 125 1.44 2.66 -8.75
N ILE A 126 0.69 3.24 -7.82
CA ILE A 126 0.31 2.64 -6.56
C ILE A 126 -1.21 2.46 -6.58
N CYS A 127 -1.67 1.24 -6.40
CA CYS A 127 -3.08 0.91 -6.34
C CYS A 127 -3.38 0.21 -5.02
N THR A 128 -4.31 0.75 -4.24
CA THR A 128 -4.82 0.13 -3.00
C THR A 128 -6.28 -0.23 -3.20
N SER A 129 -6.60 -1.51 -3.06
CA SER A 129 -7.97 -2.02 -3.13
C SER A 129 -8.34 -2.73 -1.83
N VAL A 130 -9.60 -2.54 -1.38
CA VAL A 130 -10.10 -3.10 -0.12
C VAL A 130 -11.49 -3.67 -0.32
N VAL A 131 -11.70 -4.86 0.22
CA VAL A 131 -13.02 -5.46 0.42
C VAL A 131 -13.26 -5.69 1.91
N THR A 132 -14.47 -5.37 2.38
CA THR A 132 -14.87 -5.57 3.78
C THR A 132 -15.91 -6.68 3.87
N TYR A 133 -15.80 -7.53 4.90
CA TYR A 133 -16.65 -8.72 5.04
C TYR A 133 -17.79 -8.53 6.04
N ASN A 134 -17.73 -7.50 6.86
CA ASN A 134 -18.74 -7.25 7.89
C ASN A 134 -18.84 -5.77 8.28
N LEU A 135 -19.79 -5.44 9.13
CA LEU A 135 -20.05 -4.07 9.56
C LEU A 135 -18.84 -3.43 10.26
N PHE A 136 -18.10 -4.20 11.06
CA PHE A 136 -16.89 -3.70 11.72
C PHE A 136 -15.84 -3.24 10.69
N GLY A 137 -15.56 -4.03 9.65
CA GLY A 137 -14.67 -3.66 8.57
C GLY A 137 -15.10 -2.38 7.86
N LYS A 138 -16.41 -2.21 7.62
CA LYS A 138 -16.97 -0.99 7.01
C LYS A 138 -16.75 0.24 7.90
N ILE A 139 -17.07 0.15 9.19
CA ILE A 139 -16.88 1.26 10.15
C ILE A 139 -15.39 1.61 10.29
N TYR A 140 -14.52 0.59 10.34
CA TYR A 140 -13.07 0.77 10.39
C TYR A 140 -12.54 1.52 9.16
N MET A 141 -13.06 1.21 7.97
CA MET A 141 -12.62 1.84 6.73
C MET A 141 -13.08 3.29 6.57
N LEU A 142 -14.11 3.77 7.29
CA LEU A 142 -14.59 5.15 7.16
C LEU A 142 -13.48 6.18 7.41
N PRO A 143 -12.81 6.24 8.58
CA PRO A 143 -11.74 7.18 8.81
C PRO A 143 -10.50 6.88 7.93
N VAL A 144 -10.19 5.62 7.68
CA VAL A 144 -9.04 5.22 6.86
C VAL A 144 -9.19 5.74 5.43
N SER A 145 -10.35 5.56 4.81
CA SER A 145 -10.60 6.02 3.44
C SER A 145 -10.49 7.54 3.30
N MET A 146 -10.87 8.30 4.32
CA MET A 146 -10.79 9.77 4.30
C MET A 146 -9.35 10.30 4.30
N VAL A 147 -8.43 9.62 4.99
CA VAL A 147 -7.03 10.07 5.13
C VAL A 147 -6.06 9.37 4.21
N HIS A 148 -6.45 8.25 3.61
CA HIS A 148 -5.55 7.39 2.82
C HIS A 148 -4.88 8.14 1.66
N GLY A 149 -5.63 8.92 0.89
CA GLY A 149 -5.08 9.71 -0.21
C GLY A 149 -4.01 10.70 0.25
N PHE A 150 -4.23 11.35 1.39
CA PHE A 150 -3.26 12.25 2.00
C PHE A 150 -1.99 11.50 2.45
N ILE A 151 -2.14 10.33 3.07
CA ILE A 151 -1.01 9.48 3.49
C ILE A 151 -0.17 9.09 2.28
N VAL A 152 -0.80 8.59 1.21
CA VAL A 152 -0.10 8.18 -0.02
C VAL A 152 0.65 9.36 -0.64
N GLN A 153 0.01 10.52 -0.77
CA GLN A 153 0.67 11.70 -1.32
C GLN A 153 1.87 12.17 -0.49
N GLN A 154 1.78 12.13 0.84
CA GLN A 154 2.91 12.46 1.71
C GLN A 154 4.06 11.45 1.55
N SER A 155 3.73 10.17 1.43
CA SER A 155 4.73 9.12 1.19
C SER A 155 5.42 9.26 -0.16
N LEU A 156 4.68 9.64 -1.20
CA LEU A 156 5.22 9.88 -2.56
C LEU A 156 6.22 11.04 -2.62
N LYS A 157 6.12 12.03 -1.74
CA LYS A 157 7.10 13.13 -1.66
C LYS A 157 8.52 12.64 -1.38
N ASN A 158 8.66 11.50 -0.70
CA ASN A 158 9.97 10.90 -0.43
C ASN A 158 10.63 10.31 -1.69
N LEU A 159 9.87 10.13 -2.76
CA LEU A 159 10.33 9.59 -4.05
C LEU A 159 10.65 10.68 -5.08
N GLN A 160 10.37 11.94 -4.77
CA GLN A 160 10.63 13.05 -5.71
C GLN A 160 12.11 13.13 -6.02
N ILE A 161 12.42 13.16 -7.31
CA ILE A 161 13.77 13.38 -7.82
C ILE A 161 14.20 14.77 -7.34
N LYS A 162 15.23 14.82 -6.51
CA LYS A 162 15.84 16.09 -6.13
C LYS A 162 16.58 16.61 -7.36
N SER A 163 15.99 17.60 -8.01
CA SER A 163 16.64 18.38 -9.07
C SER A 163 17.84 19.16 -8.55
#